data_332ec4d459fb2015d29859b64a841d9c
#
_entry.id   332ec4d459fb2015d29859b64a841d9c
#
_cell.length_a   1.000
_cell.length_b   1.000
_cell.length_c   1.000
_cell.angle_alpha   90.00
_cell.angle_beta   90.00
_cell.angle_gamma   90.00
#
_symmetry.space_group_name_H-M   'P 1'
#
loop_
_entity.id
_entity.type
_entity.pdbx_description
1 polymer ?
#
loop_
_entity_poly.entity_id
_entity_poly.type
_entity_poly.pdbx_seq_one_letter_code
_entity_poly.pdbx_strand_id
1 'polypeptide(L)'
;MIRKLITYFIFTFLTFYSFGQKKWNFLIADNLQFRDEINSQYKDSIHSPLTEEAREDFTALPFFSIDTNYYIRAKFVKIEKGRVFKMKTSTSRKPTYRVYGKVIFALRDTIHELLVYQNIQLSQKEGFEDFLFLPFNDFTNGNETYGGGRYLDLKIPTSEELILDFNKAYNPYCAYTEGYSCPIPPKENSLQTYIKAGVKNLEMDH
;
A
#
# COMPACT_ATOMS: atom_id res chain seq x y z
N MET A 1 13.55 25.18 -43.88
CA MET A 1 13.99 24.87 -42.51
C MET A 1 12.82 24.69 -41.54
N ILE A 2 11.84 25.58 -41.52
CA ILE A 2 10.67 25.56 -40.58
C ILE A 2 9.83 24.29 -40.68
N ARG A 3 9.56 23.73 -41.89
CA ARG A 3 8.79 22.48 -42.03
C ARG A 3 9.42 21.24 -41.36
N LYS A 4 10.75 21.10 -41.37
CA LYS A 4 11.44 20.00 -40.71
C LYS A 4 11.40 20.12 -39.18
N LEU A 5 11.44 21.33 -38.62
CA LEU A 5 11.33 21.56 -37.18
C LEU A 5 9.93 21.19 -36.65
N ILE A 6 8.87 21.53 -37.40
CA ILE A 6 7.49 21.21 -37.01
C ILE A 6 7.27 19.68 -36.99
N THR A 7 7.82 18.96 -37.97
CA THR A 7 7.70 17.50 -38.04
C THR A 7 8.42 16.80 -36.88
N TYR A 8 9.59 17.29 -36.47
CA TYR A 8 10.32 16.77 -35.29
C TYR A 8 9.57 17.03 -33.99
N PHE A 9 8.95 18.20 -33.84
CA PHE A 9 8.20 18.55 -32.63
C PHE A 9 6.93 17.70 -32.48
N ILE A 10 6.22 17.42 -33.59
CA ILE A 10 5.03 16.56 -33.58
C ILE A 10 5.42 15.11 -33.27
N PHE A 11 6.55 14.61 -33.81
CA PHE A 11 6.99 13.24 -33.57
C PHE A 11 7.43 13.00 -32.12
N THR A 12 8.13 13.95 -31.51
CA THR A 12 8.52 13.89 -30.09
C THR A 12 7.29 13.95 -29.19
N PHE A 13 6.31 14.80 -29.49
CA PHE A 13 5.07 14.91 -28.70
C PHE A 13 4.24 13.60 -28.75
N LEU A 14 4.14 12.95 -29.90
CA LEU A 14 3.44 11.67 -30.08
C LEU A 14 4.13 10.53 -29.32
N THR A 15 5.46 10.50 -29.25
CA THR A 15 6.18 9.48 -28.50
C THR A 15 6.00 9.65 -26.99
N PHE A 16 6.06 10.85 -26.45
CA PHE A 16 5.80 11.12 -25.02
C PHE A 16 4.37 10.77 -24.64
N TYR A 17 3.39 11.08 -25.49
CA TYR A 17 1.99 10.74 -25.25
C TYR A 17 1.78 9.22 -25.22
N SER A 18 2.40 8.47 -26.13
CA SER A 18 2.33 7.00 -26.18
C SER A 18 2.96 6.33 -24.94
N PHE A 19 4.09 6.86 -24.44
CA PHE A 19 4.73 6.35 -23.22
C PHE A 19 3.90 6.61 -21.97
N GLY A 20 3.33 7.81 -21.85
CA GLY A 20 2.43 8.16 -20.73
C GLY A 20 1.21 7.24 -20.70
N GLN A 21 0.57 7.01 -21.85
CA GLN A 21 -0.61 6.15 -21.96
C GLN A 21 -0.31 4.68 -21.63
N LYS A 22 0.83 4.13 -22.05
CA LYS A 22 1.23 2.76 -21.69
C LYS A 22 1.45 2.60 -20.19
N LYS A 23 2.13 3.57 -19.54
CA LYS A 23 2.35 3.54 -18.09
C LYS A 23 1.04 3.62 -17.32
N TRP A 24 0.11 4.47 -17.77
CA TRP A 24 -1.22 4.62 -17.18
C TRP A 24 -2.04 3.32 -17.28
N ASN A 25 -2.08 2.73 -18.48
CA ASN A 25 -2.81 1.48 -18.69
C ASN A 25 -2.25 0.33 -17.85
N PHE A 26 -0.92 0.25 -17.71
CA PHE A 26 -0.28 -0.73 -16.83
C PHE A 26 -0.68 -0.53 -15.37
N LEU A 27 -0.61 0.71 -14.86
CA LEU A 27 -0.99 1.04 -13.49
C LEU A 27 -2.45 0.65 -13.20
N ILE A 28 -3.37 0.99 -14.11
CA ILE A 28 -4.78 0.63 -13.96
C ILE A 28 -4.95 -0.88 -13.92
N ALA A 29 -4.37 -1.60 -14.89
CA ALA A 29 -4.49 -3.06 -14.97
C ALA A 29 -3.95 -3.75 -13.71
N ASP A 30 -2.78 -3.34 -13.23
CA ASP A 30 -2.13 -3.87 -12.03
C ASP A 30 -2.96 -3.59 -10.76
N ASN A 31 -3.58 -2.41 -10.67
CA ASN A 31 -4.47 -2.09 -9.56
C ASN A 31 -5.81 -2.82 -9.63
N LEU A 32 -6.38 -2.99 -10.81
CA LEU A 32 -7.61 -3.79 -10.98
C LEU A 32 -7.36 -5.25 -10.61
N GLN A 33 -6.24 -5.82 -11.05
CA GLN A 33 -5.85 -7.17 -10.65
C GLN A 33 -5.72 -7.30 -9.13
N PHE A 34 -5.03 -6.37 -8.46
CA PHE A 34 -4.93 -6.36 -6.99
C PHE A 34 -6.30 -6.31 -6.31
N ARG A 35 -7.23 -5.47 -6.84
CA ARG A 35 -8.60 -5.38 -6.30
C ARG A 35 -9.38 -6.69 -6.47
N ASP A 36 -9.23 -7.34 -7.61
CA ASP A 36 -9.86 -8.64 -7.87
C ASP A 36 -9.31 -9.73 -6.96
N GLU A 37 -7.99 -9.76 -6.75
CA GLU A 37 -7.31 -10.71 -5.86
C GLU A 37 -7.77 -10.55 -4.41
N ILE A 38 -7.75 -9.33 -3.86
CA ILE A 38 -8.16 -9.08 -2.48
C ILE A 38 -9.66 -9.34 -2.29
N ASN A 39 -10.52 -8.95 -3.24
CA ASN A 39 -11.95 -9.24 -3.18
C ASN A 39 -12.24 -10.74 -3.26
N SER A 40 -11.48 -11.48 -4.07
CA SER A 40 -11.59 -12.94 -4.15
C SER A 40 -11.20 -13.59 -2.83
N GLN A 41 -10.14 -13.11 -2.16
CA GLN A 41 -9.74 -13.58 -0.84
C GLN A 41 -10.82 -13.30 0.21
N TYR A 42 -11.51 -12.16 0.14
CA TYR A 42 -12.59 -11.81 1.08
C TYR A 42 -13.86 -12.63 0.84
N LYS A 43 -14.07 -13.15 -0.36
CA LYS A 43 -15.17 -14.10 -0.68
C LYS A 43 -14.85 -15.55 -0.31
N ASP A 44 -13.59 -15.88 -0.18
CA ASP A 44 -13.14 -17.26 0.10
C ASP A 44 -13.59 -17.73 1.49
N SER A 45 -14.26 -18.89 1.56
CA SER A 45 -14.84 -19.40 2.81
C SER A 45 -13.78 -19.84 3.85
N ILE A 46 -12.53 -20.03 3.44
CA ILE A 46 -11.44 -20.54 4.29
C ILE A 46 -10.56 -19.39 4.79
N HIS A 47 -10.30 -18.39 3.94
CA HIS A 47 -9.30 -17.34 4.18
C HIS A 47 -9.89 -15.95 4.41
N SER A 48 -11.23 -15.81 4.28
CA SER A 48 -11.90 -14.52 4.47
C SER A 48 -11.71 -13.97 5.88
N PRO A 49 -11.45 -12.67 6.03
CA PRO A 49 -11.53 -12.00 7.33
C PRO A 49 -12.97 -11.65 7.74
N LEU A 50 -13.96 -11.86 6.87
CA LEU A 50 -15.36 -11.58 7.15
C LEU A 50 -15.99 -12.72 7.93
N THR A 51 -17.01 -12.41 8.74
CA THR A 51 -17.91 -13.42 9.29
C THR A 51 -18.67 -14.10 8.15
N GLU A 52 -19.25 -15.28 8.41
CA GLU A 52 -20.05 -16.00 7.40
C GLU A 52 -21.21 -15.12 6.90
N GLU A 53 -21.93 -14.49 7.80
CA GLU A 53 -23.04 -13.58 7.51
C GLU A 53 -22.58 -12.38 6.65
N ALA A 54 -21.52 -11.68 7.06
CA ALA A 54 -20.99 -10.54 6.30
C ALA A 54 -20.43 -10.94 4.92
N ARG A 55 -19.98 -12.21 4.75
CA ARG A 55 -19.48 -12.72 3.49
C ARG A 55 -20.59 -13.03 2.49
N GLU A 56 -21.77 -13.45 2.95
CA GLU A 56 -22.93 -13.71 2.08
C GLU A 56 -23.37 -12.46 1.31
N ASP A 57 -23.35 -11.31 1.96
CA ASP A 57 -23.72 -10.02 1.36
C ASP A 57 -22.53 -9.28 0.73
N PHE A 58 -21.30 -9.80 0.89
CA PHE A 58 -20.10 -9.14 0.41
C PHE A 58 -20.00 -9.13 -1.12
N THR A 59 -20.00 -7.98 -1.72
CA THR A 59 -19.77 -7.78 -3.15
C THR A 59 -18.33 -7.42 -3.48
N ALA A 60 -17.80 -6.35 -2.89
CA ALA A 60 -16.44 -5.89 -3.05
C ALA A 60 -16.07 -4.89 -1.94
N LEU A 61 -14.79 -4.75 -1.66
CA LEU A 61 -14.27 -3.68 -0.82
C LEU A 61 -14.48 -2.32 -1.50
N PRO A 62 -14.85 -1.28 -0.76
CA PRO A 62 -14.90 0.07 -1.28
C PRO A 62 -13.48 0.62 -1.46
N PHE A 63 -13.18 1.14 -2.64
CA PHE A 63 -11.90 1.76 -2.95
C PHE A 63 -12.07 3.23 -3.33
N PHE A 64 -11.04 4.03 -3.07
CA PHE A 64 -10.88 5.30 -3.79
C PHE A 64 -10.66 5.04 -5.29
N SER A 65 -10.95 6.02 -6.14
CA SER A 65 -10.57 5.97 -7.55
C SER A 65 -9.06 5.83 -7.68
N ILE A 66 -8.60 5.09 -8.69
CA ILE A 66 -7.16 4.96 -8.95
C ILE A 66 -6.61 6.33 -9.36
N ASP A 67 -5.56 6.79 -8.66
CA ASP A 67 -4.93 8.09 -8.89
C ASP A 67 -3.41 7.93 -9.00
N THR A 68 -2.84 8.36 -10.13
CA THR A 68 -1.39 8.31 -10.39
C THR A 68 -0.55 9.12 -9.43
N ASN A 69 -1.11 10.15 -8.80
CA ASN A 69 -0.41 10.94 -7.78
C ASN A 69 -0.01 10.10 -6.56
N TYR A 70 -0.67 8.96 -6.35
CA TYR A 70 -0.37 8.01 -5.29
C TYR A 70 0.44 6.79 -5.75
N TYR A 71 0.89 6.77 -7.01
CA TYR A 71 1.88 5.84 -7.55
C TYR A 71 3.26 6.52 -7.57
N ILE A 72 3.97 6.40 -6.48
CA ILE A 72 5.09 7.27 -6.14
C ILE A 72 6.41 6.52 -6.27
N ARG A 73 7.37 7.07 -7.00
CA ARG A 73 8.77 6.64 -6.96
C ARG A 73 9.41 7.15 -5.68
N ALA A 74 9.81 6.25 -4.80
CA ALA A 74 10.42 6.54 -3.51
C ALA A 74 11.88 6.12 -3.49
N LYS A 75 12.73 6.89 -2.80
CA LYS A 75 14.08 6.45 -2.46
C LYS A 75 14.00 5.46 -1.29
N PHE A 76 14.57 4.29 -1.45
CA PHE A 76 14.72 3.31 -0.39
C PHE A 76 16.12 3.41 0.23
N VAL A 77 16.18 3.47 1.54
CA VAL A 77 17.42 3.47 2.32
C VAL A 77 17.40 2.29 3.27
N LYS A 78 18.23 1.28 2.99
CA LYS A 78 18.38 0.13 3.88
C LYS A 78 19.05 0.54 5.19
N ILE A 79 18.63 -0.02 6.32
CA ILE A 79 19.20 0.21 7.65
C ILE A 79 19.90 -1.09 8.11
N GLU A 80 21.22 -1.16 7.97
CA GLU A 80 21.98 -2.40 8.20
C GLU A 80 21.86 -2.95 9.64
N LYS A 81 21.82 -2.07 10.63
CA LYS A 81 21.65 -2.42 12.04
C LYS A 81 20.33 -1.89 12.60
N GLY A 82 19.24 -2.14 11.87
CA GLY A 82 17.94 -1.65 12.27
C GLY A 82 17.44 -2.26 13.59
N ARG A 83 16.82 -1.43 14.41
CA ARG A 83 16.27 -1.81 15.73
C ARG A 83 15.33 -3.01 15.59
N VAL A 84 15.54 -4.02 16.43
CA VAL A 84 14.62 -5.14 16.61
C VAL A 84 13.72 -4.85 17.82
N PHE A 85 12.42 -5.07 17.66
CA PHE A 85 11.43 -4.75 18.70
C PHE A 85 10.18 -5.63 18.59
N LYS A 86 9.39 -5.61 19.65
CA LYS A 86 8.07 -6.23 19.67
C LYS A 86 7.03 -5.22 19.17
N MET A 87 6.47 -5.43 17.99
CA MET A 87 5.43 -4.58 17.43
C MET A 87 4.12 -4.77 18.18
N LYS A 88 3.48 -3.66 18.57
CA LYS A 88 2.15 -3.71 19.20
C LYS A 88 1.12 -4.19 18.18
N THR A 89 0.13 -4.93 18.67
CA THR A 89 -1.04 -5.34 17.88
C THR A 89 -2.32 -4.97 18.61
N SER A 90 -3.45 -5.16 17.96
CA SER A 90 -4.79 -5.00 18.56
C SER A 90 -5.09 -5.98 19.70
N THR A 91 -4.22 -6.98 19.93
CA THR A 91 -4.31 -7.97 21.02
C THR A 91 -3.06 -7.96 21.89
N SER A 92 -2.95 -8.91 22.82
CA SER A 92 -1.73 -9.11 23.63
C SER A 92 -0.53 -9.68 22.84
N ARG A 93 -0.74 -10.21 21.64
CA ARG A 93 0.32 -10.74 20.78
C ARG A 93 1.27 -9.61 20.36
N LYS A 94 2.57 -9.86 20.41
CA LYS A 94 3.62 -8.89 20.06
C LYS A 94 4.69 -9.55 19.20
N PRO A 95 4.46 -9.67 17.87
CA PRO A 95 5.42 -10.27 16.95
C PRO A 95 6.71 -9.46 16.88
N THR A 96 7.82 -10.15 16.58
CA THR A 96 9.13 -9.52 16.51
C THR A 96 9.36 -8.98 15.09
N TYR A 97 9.62 -7.67 15.01
CA TYR A 97 9.98 -6.97 13.79
C TYR A 97 11.36 -6.33 13.92
N ARG A 98 12.01 -6.12 12.79
CA ARG A 98 13.13 -5.18 12.68
C ARG A 98 12.76 -4.01 11.78
N VAL A 99 13.30 -2.85 12.05
CA VAL A 99 13.32 -1.74 11.11
C VAL A 99 14.28 -2.14 9.99
N TYR A 100 13.77 -2.49 8.83
CA TYR A 100 14.58 -2.97 7.71
C TYR A 100 15.18 -1.82 6.89
N GLY A 101 14.42 -0.76 6.75
CA GLY A 101 14.80 0.41 5.99
C GLY A 101 13.82 1.55 6.16
N LYS A 102 13.97 2.55 5.33
CA LYS A 102 13.04 3.66 5.21
C LYS A 102 12.81 4.02 3.75
N VAL A 103 11.64 4.55 3.45
CA VAL A 103 11.29 5.13 2.17
C VAL A 103 11.15 6.63 2.32
N ILE A 104 11.73 7.37 1.38
CA ILE A 104 11.67 8.84 1.30
C ILE A 104 11.02 9.19 -0.02
N PHE A 105 9.95 9.97 0.01
CA PHE A 105 9.18 10.30 -1.18
C PHE A 105 8.57 11.68 -1.10
N ALA A 106 8.32 12.27 -2.27
CA ALA A 106 7.59 13.54 -2.38
C ALA A 106 6.11 13.25 -2.66
N LEU A 107 5.23 13.93 -1.93
CA LEU A 107 3.80 13.96 -2.21
C LEU A 107 3.29 15.40 -1.97
N ARG A 108 2.68 16.03 -2.99
CA ARG A 108 2.16 17.39 -2.91
C ARG A 108 3.18 18.40 -2.36
N ASP A 109 4.34 18.49 -2.98
CA ASP A 109 5.43 19.41 -2.64
C ASP A 109 6.02 19.23 -1.22
N THR A 110 5.66 18.16 -0.53
CA THR A 110 6.18 17.81 0.79
C THR A 110 6.97 16.51 0.71
N ILE A 111 8.14 16.49 1.36
CA ILE A 111 8.92 15.26 1.53
C ILE A 111 8.42 14.53 2.76
N HIS A 112 8.13 13.25 2.58
CA HIS A 112 7.69 12.33 3.62
C HIS A 112 8.71 11.19 3.79
N GLU A 113 8.73 10.63 5.00
CA GLU A 113 9.52 9.45 5.33
C GLU A 113 8.65 8.44 6.06
N LEU A 114 8.75 7.15 5.72
CA LEU A 114 8.13 6.04 6.43
C LEU A 114 9.18 4.95 6.67
N LEU A 115 9.14 4.35 7.85
CA LEU A 115 9.93 3.17 8.17
C LEU A 115 9.30 1.91 7.57
N VAL A 116 10.15 1.05 7.06
CA VAL A 116 9.77 -0.24 6.47
C VAL A 116 10.26 -1.35 7.41
N TYR A 117 9.37 -2.29 7.69
CA TYR A 117 9.60 -3.33 8.67
C TYR A 117 9.69 -4.72 8.03
N GLN A 118 10.45 -5.60 8.67
CA GLN A 118 10.45 -7.02 8.34
C GLN A 118 10.09 -7.84 9.57
N ASN A 119 9.10 -8.71 9.43
CA ASN A 119 8.76 -9.68 10.47
C ASN A 119 9.81 -10.80 10.46
N ILE A 120 10.51 -10.97 11.60
CA ILE A 120 11.65 -11.90 11.68
C ILE A 120 11.20 -13.36 11.52
N GLN A 121 10.06 -13.76 12.09
CA GLN A 121 9.57 -15.13 11.95
C GLN A 121 9.03 -15.41 10.55
N LEU A 122 8.33 -14.42 9.94
CA LEU A 122 7.77 -14.57 8.61
C LEU A 122 8.87 -14.66 7.55
N SER A 123 9.93 -13.85 7.66
CA SER A 123 11.03 -13.85 6.70
C SER A 123 11.87 -15.15 6.68
N GLN A 124 11.61 -16.07 7.60
CA GLN A 124 12.22 -17.40 7.62
C GLN A 124 11.36 -18.47 6.91
N LYS A 125 10.18 -18.09 6.44
CA LYS A 125 9.29 -18.99 5.70
C LYS A 125 9.55 -18.89 4.21
N GLU A 126 9.48 -20.00 3.51
CA GLU A 126 9.59 -20.06 2.06
C GLU A 126 8.60 -19.12 1.38
N GLY A 127 9.10 -18.30 0.44
CA GLY A 127 8.33 -17.32 -0.30
C GLY A 127 8.11 -15.97 0.40
N PHE A 128 8.59 -15.81 1.65
CA PHE A 128 8.48 -14.56 2.43
C PHE A 128 9.83 -13.95 2.81
N GLU A 129 10.93 -14.43 2.26
CA GLU A 129 12.28 -13.98 2.58
C GLU A 129 12.50 -12.50 2.22
N ASP A 130 11.90 -12.07 1.12
CA ASP A 130 11.96 -10.70 0.59
C ASP A 130 10.77 -9.82 1.01
N PHE A 131 9.83 -10.35 1.82
CA PHE A 131 8.64 -9.63 2.25
C PHE A 131 8.98 -8.51 3.23
N LEU A 132 8.47 -7.32 2.93
CA LEU A 132 8.54 -6.14 3.78
C LEU A 132 7.15 -5.58 4.05
N PHE A 133 6.98 -5.03 5.22
CA PHE A 133 5.72 -4.52 5.72
C PHE A 133 5.81 -3.01 5.99
N LEU A 134 4.89 -2.23 5.45
CA LEU A 134 4.79 -0.80 5.62
C LEU A 134 3.41 -0.42 6.17
N PRO A 135 3.22 -0.46 7.50
CA PRO A 135 2.02 0.07 8.14
C PRO A 135 2.12 1.58 8.27
N PHE A 136 1.02 2.30 8.07
CA PHE A 136 1.00 3.77 8.18
C PHE A 136 -0.35 4.30 8.66
N ASN A 137 -0.31 5.49 9.24
CA ASN A 137 -1.48 6.31 9.51
C ASN A 137 -1.43 7.57 8.65
N ASP A 138 -2.60 8.14 8.38
CA ASP A 138 -2.76 9.40 7.67
C ASP A 138 -4.05 10.10 8.12
N PHE A 139 -4.33 11.31 7.63
CA PHE A 139 -5.49 12.09 8.06
C PHE A 139 -6.85 11.54 7.60
N THR A 140 -6.90 10.48 6.79
CA THR A 140 -8.16 9.82 6.43
C THR A 140 -8.63 8.83 7.49
N ASN A 141 -7.73 8.41 8.41
CA ASN A 141 -8.03 7.38 9.40
C ASN A 141 -9.14 7.81 10.37
N GLY A 142 -10.07 6.91 10.63
CA GLY A 142 -11.22 7.16 11.50
C GLY A 142 -12.34 7.98 10.85
N ASN A 143 -12.20 8.33 9.57
CA ASN A 143 -13.19 9.02 8.77
C ASN A 143 -13.42 8.27 7.44
N GLU A 144 -12.59 8.53 6.42
CA GLU A 144 -12.72 7.90 5.09
C GLU A 144 -12.11 6.49 5.04
N THR A 145 -11.17 6.18 5.96
CA THR A 145 -10.50 4.88 6.08
C THR A 145 -10.47 4.38 7.52
N TYR A 146 -10.10 3.12 7.71
CA TYR A 146 -10.07 2.48 9.02
C TYR A 146 -9.22 3.26 10.04
N GLY A 147 -9.74 3.46 11.25
CA GLY A 147 -9.11 4.25 12.30
C GLY A 147 -7.80 3.68 12.84
N GLY A 148 -7.57 2.38 12.71
CA GLY A 148 -6.35 1.69 13.12
C GLY A 148 -5.19 1.76 12.13
N GLY A 149 -5.31 2.54 11.05
CA GLY A 149 -4.31 2.66 10.00
C GLY A 149 -4.46 1.62 8.89
N ARG A 150 -3.59 1.73 7.89
CA ARG A 150 -3.57 0.86 6.70
C ARG A 150 -2.18 0.31 6.44
N TYR A 151 -2.09 -0.64 5.53
CA TYR A 151 -0.88 -1.37 5.22
C TYR A 151 -0.55 -1.33 3.73
N LEU A 152 0.75 -1.38 3.43
CA LEU A 152 1.30 -1.73 2.14
C LEU A 152 2.26 -2.90 2.31
N ASP A 153 2.13 -3.90 1.46
CA ASP A 153 3.08 -4.99 1.33
C ASP A 153 4.11 -4.62 0.26
N LEU A 154 5.37 -4.79 0.62
CA LEU A 154 6.49 -4.47 -0.23
C LEU A 154 7.43 -5.67 -0.33
N LYS A 155 8.31 -5.64 -1.32
CA LYS A 155 9.45 -6.57 -1.43
C LYS A 155 10.76 -5.83 -1.25
N ILE A 156 11.79 -6.55 -0.83
CA ILE A 156 13.15 -6.00 -0.77
C ILE A 156 13.53 -5.54 -2.17
N PRO A 157 13.76 -4.23 -2.37
CA PRO A 157 14.09 -3.72 -3.69
C PRO A 157 15.52 -4.12 -4.09
N THR A 158 15.73 -4.29 -5.40
CA THR A 158 17.05 -4.58 -5.99
C THR A 158 17.87 -3.33 -6.24
N SER A 159 17.31 -2.15 -5.98
CA SER A 159 17.95 -0.84 -6.15
C SER A 159 17.60 0.10 -5.00
N GLU A 160 18.17 1.31 -5.00
CA GLU A 160 17.81 2.37 -4.04
C GLU A 160 16.44 3.02 -4.35
N GLU A 161 15.70 2.51 -5.32
CA GLU A 161 14.37 3.01 -5.67
C GLU A 161 13.35 1.89 -5.59
N LEU A 162 12.16 2.23 -5.12
CA LEU A 162 10.98 1.38 -5.17
C LEU A 162 9.73 2.20 -5.51
N ILE A 163 8.69 1.52 -5.92
CA ILE A 163 7.39 2.13 -6.11
C ILE A 163 6.54 1.95 -4.86
N LEU A 164 6.05 3.06 -4.31
CA LEU A 164 4.97 3.08 -3.34
C LEU A 164 3.66 3.32 -4.10
N ASP A 165 2.85 2.31 -4.20
CA ASP A 165 1.51 2.43 -4.77
C ASP A 165 0.46 2.42 -3.67
N PHE A 166 0.10 3.61 -3.18
CA PHE A 166 -0.94 3.75 -2.16
C PHE A 166 -2.34 3.38 -2.67
N ASN A 167 -2.55 3.25 -4.00
CA ASN A 167 -3.80 2.70 -4.54
C ASN A 167 -4.01 1.22 -4.13
N LYS A 168 -2.95 0.54 -3.69
CA LYS A 168 -2.96 -0.81 -3.12
C LYS A 168 -2.97 -0.84 -1.59
N ALA A 169 -3.11 0.29 -0.92
CA ALA A 169 -3.21 0.32 0.55
C ALA A 169 -4.50 -0.38 1.00
N TYR A 170 -4.37 -1.26 2.00
CA TYR A 170 -5.49 -2.07 2.50
C TYR A 170 -5.63 -1.98 4.02
N ASN A 171 -6.82 -2.28 4.51
CA ASN A 171 -7.13 -2.29 5.94
C ASN A 171 -6.69 -3.61 6.60
N PRO A 172 -6.25 -3.60 7.86
CA PRO A 172 -6.06 -4.83 8.63
C PRO A 172 -7.39 -5.59 8.80
N TYR A 173 -7.31 -6.89 8.99
CA TYR A 173 -8.49 -7.75 9.19
C TYR A 173 -9.36 -7.31 10.39
N CYS A 174 -8.76 -6.68 11.38
CA CYS A 174 -9.48 -6.09 12.52
C CYS A 174 -10.46 -4.98 12.14
N ALA A 175 -10.40 -4.46 10.92
CA ALA A 175 -11.37 -3.52 10.38
C ALA A 175 -12.73 -4.19 10.05
N TYR A 176 -12.75 -5.50 9.97
CA TYR A 176 -13.91 -6.28 9.49
C TYR A 176 -14.43 -7.27 10.52
N THR A 177 -13.57 -7.83 11.35
CA THR A 177 -13.95 -8.82 12.36
C THR A 177 -13.04 -8.73 13.57
N GLU A 178 -13.61 -8.85 14.76
CA GLU A 178 -12.87 -8.91 16.00
C GLU A 178 -12.03 -10.19 16.13
N GLY A 179 -11.06 -10.17 17.04
CA GLY A 179 -10.23 -11.34 17.35
C GLY A 179 -8.94 -11.46 16.52
N TYR A 180 -8.80 -10.74 15.43
CA TYR A 180 -7.54 -10.68 14.69
C TYR A 180 -6.48 -9.87 15.46
N SER A 181 -5.23 -10.34 15.37
CA SER A 181 -4.08 -9.68 16.00
C SER A 181 -3.32 -8.84 14.97
N CYS A 182 -3.81 -7.64 14.73
CA CYS A 182 -3.32 -6.76 13.67
C CYS A 182 -2.26 -5.79 14.19
N PRO A 183 -1.11 -5.64 13.51
CA PRO A 183 -0.08 -4.68 13.87
C PRO A 183 -0.61 -3.25 13.90
N ILE A 184 -0.30 -2.51 14.96
CA ILE A 184 -0.63 -1.08 15.07
C ILE A 184 0.52 -0.29 14.44
N PRO A 185 0.26 0.58 13.45
CA PRO A 185 1.29 1.42 12.86
C PRO A 185 2.06 2.20 13.94
N PRO A 186 3.39 2.12 13.99
CA PRO A 186 4.18 2.92 14.89
C PRO A 186 3.99 4.43 14.62
N LYS A 187 4.15 5.25 15.67
CA LYS A 187 3.93 6.71 15.57
C LYS A 187 4.81 7.38 14.51
N GLU A 188 6.01 6.85 14.30
CA GLU A 188 6.94 7.32 13.27
C GLU A 188 6.41 7.14 11.84
N ASN A 189 5.41 6.29 11.65
CA ASN A 189 4.73 6.06 10.36
C ASN A 189 3.39 6.80 10.26
N SER A 190 3.27 7.97 10.89
CA SER A 190 2.08 8.82 10.80
C SER A 190 2.32 9.98 9.83
N LEU A 191 1.72 9.88 8.63
CA LEU A 191 1.78 10.91 7.60
C LEU A 191 0.87 12.10 7.95
N GLN A 192 1.41 13.29 7.91
CA GLN A 192 0.66 14.54 8.16
C GLN A 192 -0.01 15.04 6.87
N THR A 193 -0.74 14.15 6.20
CA THR A 193 -1.45 14.43 4.95
C THR A 193 -2.60 13.45 4.75
N TYR A 194 -3.47 13.68 3.76
CA TYR A 194 -4.53 12.77 3.36
C TYR A 194 -4.06 11.85 2.24
N ILE A 195 -4.12 10.53 2.45
CA ILE A 195 -3.87 9.52 1.43
C ILE A 195 -5.21 8.99 0.91
N LYS A 196 -5.82 9.71 -0.02
CA LYS A 196 -7.10 9.34 -0.65
C LYS A 196 -6.89 8.31 -1.77
N ALA A 197 -6.34 7.16 -1.42
CA ALA A 197 -6.06 6.04 -2.30
C ALA A 197 -6.19 4.73 -1.52
N GLY A 198 -6.39 3.60 -2.20
CA GLY A 198 -6.55 2.27 -1.59
C GLY A 198 -7.96 2.01 -1.06
N VAL A 199 -8.05 1.10 -0.09
CA VAL A 199 -9.32 0.68 0.52
C VAL A 199 -9.86 1.75 1.46
N LYS A 200 -11.15 2.04 1.38
CA LYS A 200 -11.92 2.91 2.26
C LYS A 200 -12.48 2.13 3.46
N ASN A 201 -13.15 2.82 4.39
CA ASN A 201 -14.01 2.13 5.36
C ASN A 201 -15.09 1.34 4.62
N LEU A 202 -15.33 0.12 5.09
CA LEU A 202 -16.57 -0.58 4.80
C LEU A 202 -17.64 0.05 5.70
N GLU A 203 -18.63 0.68 5.11
CA GLU A 203 -19.85 1.06 5.85
C GLU A 203 -20.54 -0.26 6.20
N MET A 204 -20.33 -0.74 7.42
CA MET A 204 -21.14 -1.83 7.97
C MET A 204 -22.34 -1.16 8.61
N ASP A 205 -23.52 -1.41 8.09
CA ASP A 205 -24.78 -1.05 8.75
C ASP A 205 -24.77 -1.74 10.13
N HIS A 206 -24.71 -0.92 11.19
CA HIS A 206 -24.79 -1.35 12.58
C HIS A 206 -26.22 -1.35 13.07
#